data_7dc28520140b884fe023091680fe5969
#
_entry.id   7dc28520140b884fe023091680fe5969
#
_cell.length_a   1.000
_cell.length_b   1.000
_cell.length_c   1.000
_cell.angle_alpha   90.00
_cell.angle_beta   90.00
_cell.angle_gamma   90.00
#
_symmetry.space_group_name_H-M   'P 1'
#
loop_
_entity.id
_entity.type
_entity.pdbx_description
1 polymer ?
#
loop_
_entity_poly.entity_id
_entity_poly.type
_entity_poly.pdbx_seq_one_letter_code
_entity_poly.pdbx_strand_id
1 'polypeptide(L)'
;VGVVLIIAIAIAVFAFRNRSSEAEETQEITSAAETELQKEVKVDNITITGLSREAAREKILEQYHWDMTVSWNGETIALTNLMETKVDELLAEIYQGEPKESYTLDTSGLEEAVAAEVTAVAAQWDKAAKNGSISSFDASAGKFVFAGAENGQAVNQEKLAKDIQSALDSKDFDAVIEAEVETVEPEITEAEAREKYKTVSTYTTKTTANSK
;
A
#
# COMPACT_ATOMS: atom_id res chain seq x y z
N VAL A 1 -19.69 12.01 14.95
CA VAL A 1 -19.31 13.11 14.05
C VAL A 1 -17.96 12.73 13.47
N GLY A 2 -17.99 12.10 12.27
CA GLY A 2 -16.81 11.60 11.57
C GLY A 2 -16.04 12.74 10.92
N VAL A 3 -14.73 12.77 11.14
CA VAL A 3 -13.81 13.63 10.40
C VAL A 3 -13.18 12.78 9.30
N VAL A 4 -13.61 13.00 8.07
CA VAL A 4 -12.98 12.45 6.88
C VAL A 4 -11.73 13.27 6.60
N LEU A 5 -10.55 12.69 6.81
CA LEU A 5 -9.28 13.33 6.48
C LEU A 5 -8.92 12.99 5.03
N ILE A 6 -9.24 13.90 4.12
CA ILE A 6 -8.80 13.83 2.72
C ILE A 6 -7.35 14.34 2.67
N ILE A 7 -6.39 13.45 2.47
CA ILE A 7 -5.01 13.85 2.18
C ILE A 7 -4.90 14.14 0.68
N ALA A 8 -4.97 15.41 0.32
CA ALA A 8 -4.66 15.87 -1.01
C ALA A 8 -3.13 15.94 -1.19
N ILE A 9 -2.59 15.08 -2.05
CA ILE A 9 -1.19 15.19 -2.47
C ILE A 9 -1.06 16.36 -3.43
N ALA A 10 -0.43 17.43 -2.97
CA ALA A 10 -0.14 18.60 -3.78
C ALA A 10 1.05 18.30 -4.72
N ILE A 11 0.78 18.23 -6.01
CA ILE A 11 1.81 18.24 -7.04
C ILE A 11 2.36 19.66 -7.13
N ALA A 12 3.62 19.85 -6.71
CA ALA A 12 4.34 21.11 -6.85
C ALA A 12 4.73 21.33 -8.30
N VAL A 13 4.00 22.18 -9.01
CA VAL A 13 4.43 22.73 -10.30
C VAL A 13 5.49 23.80 -10.04
N PHE A 14 6.73 23.48 -10.36
CA PHE A 14 7.84 24.43 -10.30
C PHE A 14 7.81 25.32 -11.55
N ALA A 15 7.21 26.49 -11.42
CA ALA A 15 7.28 27.52 -12.47
C ALA A 15 8.62 28.24 -12.42
N PHE A 16 9.52 27.91 -13.33
CA PHE A 16 10.75 28.69 -13.53
C PHE A 16 10.44 29.89 -14.43
N ARG A 17 10.41 31.05 -13.83
CA ARG A 17 10.26 32.32 -14.50
C ARG A 17 11.63 32.89 -14.83
N ASN A 18 12.06 32.82 -16.08
CA ASN A 18 13.12 33.72 -16.55
C ASN A 18 12.74 34.34 -17.86
N ARG A 19 13.01 35.62 -17.94
CA ARG A 19 12.67 36.59 -18.99
C ARG A 19 13.92 36.91 -19.79
N SER A 20 13.90 36.80 -21.08
CA SER A 20 14.34 37.84 -22.02
C SER A 20 14.54 37.31 -23.46
N SER A 21 13.84 37.95 -24.35
CA SER A 21 14.14 38.44 -25.70
C SER A 21 14.60 37.47 -26.80
N GLU A 22 13.72 37.49 -27.83
CA GLU A 22 14.01 37.51 -29.29
C GLU A 22 14.92 36.45 -29.89
N ALA A 23 14.28 35.48 -30.52
CA ALA A 23 14.46 35.14 -31.93
C ALA A 23 13.34 34.18 -32.34
N GLU A 24 12.58 34.57 -33.37
CA GLU A 24 11.65 33.68 -34.05
C GLU A 24 12.43 32.53 -34.69
N GLU A 25 12.30 31.34 -34.10
CA GLU A 25 12.52 30.09 -34.79
C GLU A 25 11.26 29.26 -34.56
N THR A 26 10.40 29.28 -35.55
CA THR A 26 9.25 28.40 -35.70
C THR A 26 9.77 26.97 -35.74
N GLN A 27 10.04 26.39 -34.59
CA GLN A 27 10.08 24.95 -34.51
C GLN A 27 8.62 24.46 -34.58
N GLU A 28 8.27 24.01 -35.78
CA GLU A 28 7.20 23.06 -35.94
C GLU A 28 7.42 21.96 -34.92
N ILE A 29 6.65 22.00 -33.82
CA ILE A 29 6.41 20.82 -33.01
C ILE A 29 5.66 19.90 -33.98
N THR A 30 6.43 19.06 -34.67
CA THR A 30 5.88 17.90 -35.36
C THR A 30 5.27 17.05 -34.25
N SER A 31 3.99 17.26 -33.99
CA SER A 31 3.14 16.29 -33.35
C SER A 31 3.45 14.98 -34.06
N ALA A 32 4.12 14.07 -33.40
CA ALA A 32 4.27 12.70 -33.90
C ALA A 32 2.86 12.28 -34.24
N ALA A 33 2.55 12.13 -35.51
CA ALA A 33 1.24 11.72 -35.99
C ALA A 33 0.93 10.42 -35.23
N GLU A 34 -0.06 10.46 -34.37
CA GLU A 34 -0.49 9.29 -33.62
C GLU A 34 -0.84 8.22 -34.65
N THR A 35 -0.03 7.19 -34.71
CA THR A 35 -0.16 6.15 -35.73
C THR A 35 -1.42 5.35 -35.42
N GLU A 36 -2.47 5.57 -36.17
CA GLU A 36 -3.70 4.77 -36.09
C GLU A 36 -3.45 3.35 -36.63
N LEU A 37 -4.03 2.36 -35.98
CA LEU A 37 -3.95 0.97 -36.43
C LEU A 37 -4.83 0.75 -37.66
N GLN A 38 -4.22 0.45 -38.81
CA GLN A 38 -4.92 0.23 -40.08
C GLN A 38 -5.45 -1.22 -40.22
N LYS A 39 -4.90 -2.17 -39.47
CA LYS A 39 -5.34 -3.58 -39.47
C LYS A 39 -6.34 -3.81 -38.33
N GLU A 40 -7.16 -4.85 -38.46
CA GLU A 40 -8.02 -5.28 -37.36
C GLU A 40 -7.15 -5.80 -36.22
N VAL A 41 -7.28 -5.17 -35.04
CA VAL A 41 -6.54 -5.52 -33.82
C VAL A 41 -7.50 -5.54 -32.64
N LYS A 42 -7.39 -6.61 -31.87
CA LYS A 42 -8.14 -6.79 -30.61
C LYS A 42 -7.20 -7.12 -29.48
N VAL A 43 -7.49 -6.56 -28.30
CA VAL A 43 -6.91 -6.98 -27.02
C VAL A 43 -8.01 -7.68 -26.24
N ASP A 44 -7.85 -8.97 -26.00
CA ASP A 44 -8.94 -9.85 -25.55
C ASP A 44 -10.18 -9.69 -26.45
N ASN A 45 -11.29 -9.13 -25.95
CA ASN A 45 -12.49 -8.85 -26.73
C ASN A 45 -12.63 -7.35 -27.10
N ILE A 46 -11.63 -6.52 -26.83
CA ILE A 46 -11.67 -5.08 -27.02
C ILE A 46 -11.07 -4.74 -28.39
N THR A 47 -11.87 -4.26 -29.33
CA THR A 47 -11.39 -3.80 -30.63
C THR A 47 -10.73 -2.44 -30.49
N ILE A 48 -9.45 -2.35 -30.90
CA ILE A 48 -8.66 -1.09 -30.90
C ILE A 48 -8.28 -0.63 -32.30
N THR A 49 -8.81 -1.25 -33.31
CA THR A 49 -8.61 -0.89 -34.74
C THR A 49 -8.98 0.57 -34.98
N GLY A 50 -8.16 1.31 -35.70
CA GLY A 50 -8.37 2.72 -36.04
C GLY A 50 -8.21 3.69 -34.88
N LEU A 51 -7.73 3.22 -33.71
CA LEU A 51 -7.46 4.08 -32.58
C LEU A 51 -5.98 4.49 -32.54
N SER A 52 -5.72 5.69 -32.01
CA SER A 52 -4.38 6.06 -31.55
C SER A 52 -3.98 5.25 -30.32
N ARG A 53 -2.70 5.22 -29.97
CA ARG A 53 -2.21 4.53 -28.79
C ARG A 53 -2.90 5.01 -27.52
N GLU A 54 -3.09 6.34 -27.38
CA GLU A 54 -3.75 6.93 -26.21
C GLU A 54 -5.22 6.55 -26.14
N ALA A 55 -5.96 6.65 -27.26
CA ALA A 55 -7.37 6.24 -27.30
C ALA A 55 -7.55 4.72 -27.07
N ALA A 56 -6.61 3.89 -27.51
CA ALA A 56 -6.61 2.47 -27.22
C ALA A 56 -6.36 2.19 -25.73
N ARG A 57 -5.42 2.92 -25.12
CA ARG A 57 -5.15 2.84 -23.68
C ARG A 57 -6.38 3.17 -22.85
N GLU A 58 -6.99 4.32 -23.09
CA GLU A 58 -8.21 4.73 -22.39
C GLU A 58 -9.29 3.69 -22.52
N LYS A 59 -9.55 3.20 -23.73
CA LYS A 59 -10.57 2.20 -24.00
C LYS A 59 -10.34 0.88 -23.28
N ILE A 60 -9.09 0.41 -23.19
CA ILE A 60 -8.73 -0.82 -22.49
C ILE A 60 -8.90 -0.63 -20.98
N LEU A 61 -8.41 0.48 -20.42
CA LEU A 61 -8.52 0.77 -18.99
C LEU A 61 -9.96 1.02 -18.55
N GLU A 62 -10.80 1.63 -19.41
CA GLU A 62 -12.23 1.79 -19.16
C GLU A 62 -12.96 0.43 -19.13
N GLN A 63 -12.61 -0.48 -20.03
CA GLN A 63 -13.20 -1.82 -20.07
C GLN A 63 -12.76 -2.69 -18.89
N TYR A 64 -11.52 -2.57 -18.47
CA TYR A 64 -10.97 -3.22 -17.28
C TYR A 64 -10.96 -2.22 -16.12
N HIS A 65 -12.16 -1.77 -15.74
CA HIS A 65 -12.32 -0.85 -14.61
C HIS A 65 -11.60 -1.37 -13.37
N TRP A 66 -10.68 -0.56 -12.81
CA TRP A 66 -9.95 -0.92 -11.61
C TRP A 66 -10.58 -0.28 -10.38
N ASP A 67 -11.07 -1.10 -9.48
CA ASP A 67 -11.60 -0.69 -8.17
C ASP A 67 -11.27 -1.74 -7.09
N MET A 68 -10.14 -2.45 -7.27
CA MET A 68 -9.71 -3.49 -6.34
C MET A 68 -9.40 -2.90 -4.98
N THR A 69 -9.98 -3.48 -3.95
CA THR A 69 -9.81 -3.02 -2.57
C THR A 69 -9.51 -4.19 -1.64
N VAL A 70 -8.81 -3.90 -0.55
CA VAL A 70 -8.65 -4.83 0.58
C VAL A 70 -9.49 -4.32 1.73
N SER A 71 -10.29 -5.21 2.33
CA SER A 71 -11.15 -4.89 3.47
C SER A 71 -10.76 -5.66 4.71
N TRP A 72 -10.88 -5.03 5.86
CA TRP A 72 -10.76 -5.66 7.17
C TRP A 72 -11.51 -4.84 8.22
N ASN A 73 -12.31 -5.51 9.05
CA ASN A 73 -13.05 -4.91 10.18
C ASN A 73 -13.87 -3.65 9.81
N GLY A 74 -14.39 -3.61 8.56
CA GLY A 74 -15.19 -2.49 8.05
C GLY A 74 -14.38 -1.32 7.52
N GLU A 75 -13.07 -1.40 7.53
CA GLU A 75 -12.16 -0.48 6.84
C GLU A 75 -11.80 -1.05 5.46
N THR A 76 -11.51 -0.18 4.51
CA THR A 76 -11.09 -0.56 3.15
C THR A 76 -9.88 0.26 2.72
N ILE A 77 -8.96 -0.40 2.02
CA ILE A 77 -7.79 0.21 1.39
C ILE A 77 -7.87 -0.08 -0.10
N ALA A 78 -7.88 0.97 -0.93
CA ALA A 78 -7.80 0.81 -2.38
C ALA A 78 -6.37 0.43 -2.79
N LEU A 79 -6.24 -0.55 -3.68
CA LEU A 79 -4.96 -0.93 -4.25
C LEU A 79 -4.64 -0.08 -5.48
N THR A 80 -3.35 0.16 -5.71
CA THR A 80 -2.87 0.83 -6.92
C THR A 80 -3.22 0.01 -8.17
N ASN A 81 -3.58 0.69 -9.26
CA ASN A 81 -3.86 -0.01 -10.52
C ASN A 81 -2.58 -0.66 -11.09
N LEU A 82 -2.43 -1.96 -10.87
CA LEU A 82 -1.28 -2.74 -11.33
C LEU A 82 -1.32 -3.02 -12.83
N MET A 83 -2.47 -2.81 -13.50
CA MET A 83 -2.63 -3.13 -14.91
C MET A 83 -2.20 -2.00 -15.85
N GLU A 84 -2.05 -0.76 -15.37
CA GLU A 84 -1.64 0.36 -16.22
C GLU A 84 -0.32 0.09 -16.95
N THR A 85 0.69 -0.36 -16.22
CA THR A 85 2.01 -0.70 -16.80
C THR A 85 1.90 -1.82 -17.81
N LYS A 86 1.10 -2.85 -17.55
CA LYS A 86 0.88 -3.97 -18.47
C LYS A 86 0.17 -3.54 -19.75
N VAL A 87 -0.80 -2.65 -19.64
CA VAL A 87 -1.48 -2.06 -20.81
C VAL A 87 -0.50 -1.23 -21.62
N ASP A 88 0.34 -0.41 -20.97
CA ASP A 88 1.32 0.44 -21.64
C ASP A 88 2.42 -0.39 -22.36
N GLU A 89 2.88 -1.50 -21.75
CA GLU A 89 3.82 -2.45 -22.35
C GLU A 89 3.20 -3.12 -23.59
N LEU A 90 1.98 -3.65 -23.45
CA LEU A 90 1.27 -4.27 -24.54
C LEU A 90 1.02 -3.32 -25.71
N LEU A 91 0.59 -2.11 -25.44
CA LEU A 91 0.39 -1.08 -26.46
C LEU A 91 1.70 -0.64 -27.12
N ALA A 92 2.81 -0.63 -26.37
CA ALA A 92 4.12 -0.39 -26.96
C ALA A 92 4.49 -1.50 -27.97
N GLU A 93 4.27 -2.78 -27.66
CA GLU A 93 4.46 -3.87 -28.60
C GLU A 93 3.59 -3.71 -29.86
N ILE A 94 2.29 -3.42 -29.67
CA ILE A 94 1.32 -3.29 -30.77
C ILE A 94 1.66 -2.14 -31.72
N TYR A 95 2.00 -0.96 -31.20
CA TYR A 95 2.20 0.24 -32.00
C TYR A 95 3.62 0.43 -32.54
N GLN A 96 4.62 -0.29 -31.99
CA GLN A 96 6.01 -0.23 -32.45
C GLN A 96 6.34 -1.31 -33.49
N GLY A 97 5.54 -2.39 -33.55
CA GLY A 97 5.78 -3.54 -34.41
C GLY A 97 4.77 -3.69 -35.54
N GLU A 98 4.81 -4.86 -36.20
CA GLU A 98 3.72 -5.29 -37.09
C GLU A 98 2.59 -5.89 -36.24
N PRO A 99 1.41 -5.23 -36.14
CA PRO A 99 0.37 -5.71 -35.25
C PRO A 99 -0.24 -7.03 -35.73
N LYS A 100 -0.45 -7.94 -34.79
CA LYS A 100 -1.23 -9.16 -34.96
C LYS A 100 -2.74 -8.83 -34.83
N GLU A 101 -3.59 -9.72 -35.29
CA GLU A 101 -5.06 -9.52 -35.19
C GLU A 101 -5.60 -9.60 -33.75
N SER A 102 -4.91 -10.34 -32.89
CA SER A 102 -5.37 -10.57 -31.50
C SER A 102 -4.21 -10.61 -30.53
N TYR A 103 -4.43 -9.99 -29.39
CA TYR A 103 -3.57 -10.00 -28.21
C TYR A 103 -4.38 -10.34 -26.97
N THR A 104 -3.69 -10.82 -25.96
CA THR A 104 -4.27 -11.06 -24.63
C THR A 104 -3.53 -10.20 -23.63
N LEU A 105 -4.26 -9.49 -22.78
CA LEU A 105 -3.67 -8.75 -21.67
C LEU A 105 -3.11 -9.74 -20.64
N ASP A 106 -1.79 -9.74 -20.52
CA ASP A 106 -1.05 -10.63 -19.62
C ASP A 106 -1.01 -10.04 -18.22
N THR A 107 -1.45 -10.82 -17.24
CA THR A 107 -1.44 -10.48 -15.80
C THR A 107 -0.24 -11.09 -15.07
N SER A 108 0.62 -11.82 -15.75
CA SER A 108 1.81 -12.45 -15.15
C SER A 108 2.93 -11.45 -14.84
N GLY A 109 3.84 -11.82 -13.96
CA GLY A 109 5.01 -11.00 -13.60
C GLY A 109 4.65 -9.78 -12.76
N LEU A 110 3.54 -9.80 -12.03
CA LEU A 110 3.11 -8.77 -11.09
C LEU A 110 3.42 -9.10 -9.63
N GLU A 111 4.13 -10.20 -9.36
CA GLU A 111 4.36 -10.73 -8.01
C GLU A 111 5.07 -9.70 -7.10
N GLU A 112 6.04 -8.96 -7.65
CA GLU A 112 6.76 -7.92 -6.90
C GLU A 112 5.85 -6.71 -6.61
N ALA A 113 5.03 -6.31 -7.57
CA ALA A 113 4.07 -5.22 -7.40
C ALA A 113 2.98 -5.61 -6.38
N VAL A 114 2.47 -6.83 -6.44
CA VAL A 114 1.54 -7.38 -5.45
C VAL A 114 2.17 -7.40 -4.06
N ALA A 115 3.43 -7.84 -3.94
CA ALA A 115 4.13 -7.84 -2.64
C ALA A 115 4.30 -6.43 -2.07
N ALA A 116 4.52 -5.41 -2.92
CA ALA A 116 4.58 -4.01 -2.50
C ALA A 116 3.22 -3.51 -1.97
N GLU A 117 2.12 -3.79 -2.66
CA GLU A 117 0.76 -3.45 -2.21
C GLU A 117 0.43 -4.14 -0.88
N VAL A 118 0.71 -5.43 -0.76
CA VAL A 118 0.52 -6.19 0.49
C VAL A 118 1.29 -5.58 1.66
N THR A 119 2.55 -5.19 1.41
CA THR A 119 3.38 -4.52 2.43
C THR A 119 2.78 -3.17 2.83
N ALA A 120 2.25 -2.41 1.88
CA ALA A 120 1.59 -1.13 2.14
C ALA A 120 0.30 -1.29 2.95
N VAL A 121 -0.49 -2.33 2.67
CA VAL A 121 -1.67 -2.69 3.47
C VAL A 121 -1.27 -3.10 4.89
N ALA A 122 -0.28 -4.00 5.02
CA ALA A 122 0.21 -4.45 6.32
C ALA A 122 0.72 -3.28 7.17
N ALA A 123 1.45 -2.33 6.58
CA ALA A 123 1.93 -1.16 7.29
C ALA A 123 0.82 -0.27 7.89
N GLN A 124 -0.42 -0.36 7.38
CA GLN A 124 -1.55 0.39 7.92
C GLN A 124 -2.25 -0.34 9.06
N TRP A 125 -2.30 -1.66 9.03
CA TRP A 125 -3.08 -2.47 9.99
C TRP A 125 -2.23 -3.25 10.98
N ASP A 126 -0.96 -3.49 10.71
CA ASP A 126 -0.08 -4.18 11.65
C ASP A 126 0.17 -3.33 12.89
N LYS A 127 0.13 -4.00 14.03
CA LYS A 127 0.41 -3.41 15.32
C LYS A 127 1.30 -4.36 16.12
N ALA A 128 2.46 -3.89 16.52
CA ALA A 128 3.35 -4.68 17.36
C ALA A 128 2.72 -4.97 18.72
N ALA A 129 2.90 -6.19 19.21
CA ALA A 129 2.57 -6.54 20.57
C ALA A 129 3.44 -5.75 21.55
N LYS A 130 2.89 -5.43 22.72
CA LYS A 130 3.63 -4.79 23.81
C LYS A 130 3.83 -5.76 24.96
N ASN A 131 5.06 -5.92 25.35
CA ASN A 131 5.43 -6.76 26.49
C ASN A 131 5.02 -6.11 27.82
N GLY A 132 4.61 -6.96 28.76
CA GLY A 132 4.47 -6.56 30.16
C GLY A 132 5.81 -6.06 30.71
N SER A 133 5.82 -4.95 31.41
CA SER A 133 7.04 -4.30 31.88
C SER A 133 6.81 -3.54 33.21
N ILE A 134 7.90 -3.11 33.85
CA ILE A 134 7.83 -2.16 34.96
C ILE A 134 7.53 -0.76 34.36
N SER A 135 6.45 -0.14 34.81
CA SER A 135 6.07 1.21 34.42
C SER A 135 6.69 2.26 35.37
N SER A 136 6.69 1.99 36.67
CA SER A 136 7.25 2.91 37.68
C SER A 136 7.54 2.16 38.99
N PHE A 137 8.12 2.88 39.96
CA PHE A 137 8.26 2.43 41.33
C PHE A 137 7.47 3.37 42.25
N ASP A 138 6.52 2.83 43.00
CA ASP A 138 5.80 3.57 44.05
C ASP A 138 6.65 3.56 45.34
N ALA A 139 7.31 4.67 45.59
CA ALA A 139 8.16 4.81 46.75
C ALA A 139 7.37 4.84 48.07
N SER A 140 6.09 5.21 48.05
CA SER A 140 5.23 5.24 49.25
C SER A 140 4.77 3.85 49.66
N ALA A 141 4.50 3.00 48.69
CA ALA A 141 4.11 1.61 48.92
C ALA A 141 5.30 0.62 48.86
N GLY A 142 6.49 1.09 48.46
CA GLY A 142 7.68 0.26 48.29
C GLY A 142 7.51 -0.84 47.25
N LYS A 143 6.75 -0.57 46.17
CA LYS A 143 6.36 -1.59 45.17
C LYS A 143 6.58 -1.10 43.74
N PHE A 144 6.90 -2.05 42.86
CA PHE A 144 6.88 -1.80 41.42
C PHE A 144 5.43 -1.72 40.92
N VAL A 145 5.20 -0.78 40.02
CA VAL A 145 3.98 -0.67 39.22
C VAL A 145 4.28 -1.25 37.85
N PHE A 146 3.42 -2.15 37.39
CA PHE A 146 3.58 -2.84 36.11
C PHE A 146 2.63 -2.24 35.08
N ALA A 147 3.10 -2.13 33.83
CA ALA A 147 2.26 -1.95 32.68
C ALA A 147 1.81 -3.31 32.17
N GLY A 148 0.55 -3.43 31.80
CA GLY A 148 -0.01 -4.63 31.20
C GLY A 148 0.61 -4.92 29.84
N ALA A 149 0.60 -6.19 29.47
CA ALA A 149 0.89 -6.59 28.11
C ALA A 149 -0.31 -6.28 27.19
N GLU A 150 -0.03 -5.93 25.95
CA GLU A 150 -1.07 -5.73 24.92
C GLU A 150 -0.77 -6.64 23.74
N ASN A 151 -1.79 -7.32 23.23
CA ASN A 151 -1.66 -8.05 21.98
C ASN A 151 -1.46 -7.09 20.81
N GLY A 152 -0.62 -7.51 19.87
CA GLY A 152 -0.50 -6.92 18.56
C GLY A 152 -1.43 -7.61 17.56
N GLN A 153 -1.27 -7.22 16.32
CA GLN A 153 -1.94 -7.85 15.17
C GLN A 153 -1.04 -7.75 13.94
N ALA A 154 -1.17 -8.71 13.04
CA ALA A 154 -0.44 -8.74 11.78
C ALA A 154 -1.33 -9.27 10.66
N VAL A 155 -1.25 -8.65 9.50
CA VAL A 155 -1.90 -9.13 8.27
C VAL A 155 -1.20 -10.40 7.81
N ASN A 156 -1.98 -11.41 7.45
CA ASN A 156 -1.47 -12.61 6.77
C ASN A 156 -1.10 -12.24 5.33
N GLN A 157 0.14 -11.75 5.17
CA GLN A 157 0.64 -11.21 3.91
C GLN A 157 0.71 -12.27 2.80
N GLU A 158 1.02 -13.52 3.15
CA GLU A 158 1.10 -14.61 2.18
C GLU A 158 -0.27 -14.91 1.58
N LYS A 159 -1.30 -15.01 2.43
CA LYS A 159 -2.66 -15.23 1.99
C LYS A 159 -3.17 -14.05 1.17
N LEU A 160 -2.97 -12.83 1.63
CA LEU A 160 -3.41 -11.62 0.93
C LEU A 160 -2.76 -11.51 -0.46
N ALA A 161 -1.46 -11.77 -0.58
CA ALA A 161 -0.77 -11.78 -1.87
C ALA A 161 -1.37 -12.81 -2.84
N LYS A 162 -1.67 -14.00 -2.34
CA LYS A 162 -2.30 -15.07 -3.13
C LYS A 162 -3.72 -14.69 -3.58
N ASP A 163 -4.50 -14.07 -2.74
CA ASP A 163 -5.87 -13.67 -3.05
C ASP A 163 -5.87 -12.53 -4.09
N ILE A 164 -4.97 -11.54 -3.97
CA ILE A 164 -4.76 -10.50 -4.98
C ILE A 164 -4.34 -11.13 -6.32
N GLN A 165 -3.36 -12.04 -6.32
CA GLN A 165 -2.91 -12.71 -7.54
C GLN A 165 -4.05 -13.50 -8.19
N SER A 166 -4.87 -14.17 -7.41
CA SER A 166 -6.04 -14.91 -7.93
C SER A 166 -7.08 -13.99 -8.58
N ALA A 167 -7.31 -12.80 -8.02
CA ALA A 167 -8.18 -11.79 -8.64
C ALA A 167 -7.58 -11.27 -9.96
N LEU A 168 -6.28 -11.01 -10.01
CA LEU A 168 -5.58 -10.61 -11.23
C LEU A 168 -5.67 -11.68 -12.32
N ASP A 169 -5.44 -12.95 -11.98
CA ASP A 169 -5.46 -14.08 -12.93
C ASP A 169 -6.87 -14.31 -13.50
N SER A 170 -7.91 -14.02 -12.73
CA SER A 170 -9.31 -14.06 -13.17
C SER A 170 -9.79 -12.78 -13.83
N LYS A 171 -8.94 -11.75 -13.91
CA LYS A 171 -9.27 -10.40 -14.40
C LYS A 171 -10.45 -9.75 -13.64
N ASP A 172 -10.57 -10.06 -12.36
CA ASP A 172 -11.53 -9.48 -11.43
C ASP A 172 -10.90 -8.23 -10.77
N PHE A 173 -10.86 -7.13 -11.52
CA PHE A 173 -10.14 -5.91 -11.13
C PHE A 173 -10.95 -4.98 -10.22
N ASP A 174 -12.18 -5.34 -9.88
CA ASP A 174 -13.05 -4.67 -8.91
C ASP A 174 -13.31 -5.53 -7.66
N ALA A 175 -12.51 -6.57 -7.46
CA ALA A 175 -12.60 -7.47 -6.33
C ALA A 175 -12.44 -6.74 -4.99
N VAL A 176 -13.27 -7.11 -4.02
CA VAL A 176 -13.10 -6.73 -2.62
C VAL A 176 -12.48 -7.92 -1.88
N ILE A 177 -11.21 -7.82 -1.54
CA ILE A 177 -10.44 -8.90 -0.91
C ILE A 177 -10.47 -8.71 0.61
N GLU A 178 -10.95 -9.70 1.35
CA GLU A 178 -10.95 -9.66 2.81
C GLU A 178 -9.60 -10.11 3.37
N ALA A 179 -8.91 -9.21 4.07
CA ALA A 179 -7.64 -9.52 4.72
C ALA A 179 -7.86 -10.36 5.96
N GLU A 180 -7.05 -11.40 6.12
CA GLU A 180 -6.93 -12.16 7.35
C GLU A 180 -5.89 -11.49 8.25
N VAL A 181 -6.30 -11.14 9.47
CA VAL A 181 -5.43 -10.49 10.46
C VAL A 181 -5.34 -11.37 11.68
N GLU A 182 -4.12 -11.73 12.02
CA GLU A 182 -3.81 -12.61 13.15
C GLU A 182 -3.43 -11.82 14.39
N THR A 183 -3.76 -12.35 15.57
CA THR A 183 -3.31 -11.78 16.84
C THR A 183 -1.85 -12.13 17.07
N VAL A 184 -1.03 -11.14 17.38
CA VAL A 184 0.37 -11.31 17.79
C VAL A 184 0.43 -11.20 19.31
N GLU A 185 0.76 -12.28 19.97
CA GLU A 185 0.88 -12.29 21.43
C GLU A 185 2.19 -11.62 21.87
N PRO A 186 2.19 -10.95 23.03
CA PRO A 186 3.43 -10.41 23.61
C PRO A 186 4.34 -11.54 24.06
N GLU A 187 5.64 -11.36 23.91
CA GLU A 187 6.65 -12.33 24.38
C GLU A 187 6.68 -12.47 25.91
N ILE A 188 6.30 -11.39 26.62
CA ILE A 188 6.26 -11.35 28.09
C ILE A 188 4.89 -10.82 28.51
N THR A 189 4.12 -11.66 29.18
CA THR A 189 2.85 -11.28 29.82
C THR A 189 3.10 -10.40 31.03
N GLU A 190 2.08 -9.70 31.52
CA GLU A 190 2.18 -8.95 32.79
C GLU A 190 2.50 -9.88 33.97
N ALA A 191 1.95 -11.10 33.98
CA ALA A 191 2.19 -12.08 35.04
C ALA A 191 3.66 -12.52 35.08
N GLU A 192 4.25 -12.80 33.92
CA GLU A 192 5.68 -13.17 33.80
C GLU A 192 6.58 -11.98 34.16
N ALA A 193 6.22 -10.75 33.77
CA ALA A 193 6.95 -9.57 34.20
C ALA A 193 6.91 -9.41 35.73
N ARG A 194 5.77 -9.61 36.37
CA ARG A 194 5.63 -9.59 37.84
C ARG A 194 6.44 -10.66 38.55
N GLU A 195 6.53 -11.86 37.99
CA GLU A 195 7.34 -12.94 38.53
C GLU A 195 8.84 -12.65 38.40
N LYS A 196 9.27 -12.12 37.27
CA LYS A 196 10.68 -11.79 36.95
C LYS A 196 11.20 -10.65 37.83
N TYR A 197 10.38 -9.67 38.18
CA TYR A 197 10.78 -8.47 38.92
C TYR A 197 10.13 -8.42 40.33
N LYS A 198 10.25 -9.48 41.11
CA LYS A 198 9.83 -9.45 42.50
C LYS A 198 10.90 -8.85 43.41
N THR A 199 10.44 -8.23 44.51
CA THR A 199 11.35 -7.69 45.53
C THR A 199 12.12 -8.84 46.21
N VAL A 200 13.44 -8.81 46.08
CA VAL A 200 14.33 -9.83 46.68
C VAL A 200 14.79 -9.46 48.10
N SER A 201 14.83 -8.15 48.42
CA SER A 201 15.13 -7.66 49.78
C SER A 201 14.60 -6.24 49.97
N THR A 202 14.32 -5.88 51.22
CA THR A 202 13.93 -4.52 51.63
C THR A 202 14.90 -4.07 52.74
N TYR A 203 15.48 -2.89 52.58
CA TYR A 203 16.33 -2.26 53.58
C TYR A 203 15.69 -0.97 54.05
N THR A 204 15.54 -0.80 55.37
CA THR A 204 14.97 0.39 55.98
C THR A 204 16.02 1.16 56.79
N THR A 205 16.29 2.37 56.42
CA THR A 205 17.17 3.29 57.19
C THR A 205 16.35 4.16 58.11
N LYS A 206 16.65 4.13 59.41
CA LYS A 206 16.06 5.08 60.36
C LYS A 206 17.04 6.26 60.52
N THR A 207 16.63 7.44 60.12
CA THR A 207 17.34 8.71 60.43
C THR A 207 16.85 9.23 61.77
N THR A 208 17.70 9.29 62.78
CA THR A 208 17.45 10.03 64.02
C THR A 208 17.86 11.49 63.78
N ALA A 209 16.90 12.39 63.76
CA ALA A 209 17.20 13.82 63.82
C ALA A 209 17.75 14.17 65.19
N ASN A 210 19.03 14.54 65.28
CA ASN A 210 19.58 15.15 66.46
C ASN A 210 19.01 16.56 66.56
N SER A 211 18.02 16.78 67.41
CA SER A 211 17.66 18.13 67.86
C SER A 211 18.76 18.65 68.77
N LYS A 212 19.45 19.73 68.33
CA LYS A 212 20.21 20.58 69.21
C LYS A 212 19.29 21.60 69.83
#